data_c092bfafd121f7740a9fd63dd8b3b627
#
_entry.id   c092bfafd121f7740a9fd63dd8b3b627
#
_cell.length_a   1.000
_cell.length_b   1.000
_cell.length_c   1.000
_cell.angle_alpha   90.00
_cell.angle_beta   90.00
_cell.angle_gamma   90.00
#
_symmetry.space_group_name_H-M   'P 1'
#
loop_
_entity.id
_entity.type
_entity.pdbx_description
1 polymer ?
#
loop_
_entity_poly.entity_id
_entity_poly.type
_entity_poly.pdbx_seq_one_letter_code
_entity_poly.pdbx_strand_id
1 'polypeptide(L)'
;MTRNEMIARYNALSAATAYIIGFVANGLLYYTMSAHIADEFLKFDHMASARGGWAKIRVRLSSADRKALVACGKAVLLGSAELLFDEKYNKGECFERIITETLTGEKWVKDSVPFNVAGDITLNGEEVQIKFDGAELTNEKTLMRIA
;
A
#
# COMPACT_ATOMS: atom_id res chain seq x y z
N MET A 1 -21.23 -5.15 10.54
CA MET A 1 -21.15 -4.75 9.12
C MET A 1 -21.71 -5.87 8.25
N THR A 2 -22.70 -5.57 7.42
CA THR A 2 -23.30 -6.55 6.51
C THR A 2 -22.36 -6.82 5.33
N ARG A 3 -22.62 -7.91 4.59
CA ARG A 3 -21.88 -8.23 3.38
C ARG A 3 -21.99 -7.11 2.33
N ASN A 4 -23.18 -6.55 2.15
CA ASN A 4 -23.39 -5.47 1.19
C ASN A 4 -22.65 -4.19 1.57
N GLU A 5 -22.57 -3.86 2.85
CA GLU A 5 -21.77 -2.74 3.35
C GLU A 5 -20.28 -2.96 3.12
N MET A 6 -19.80 -4.18 3.32
CA MET A 6 -18.41 -4.53 3.02
C MET A 6 -18.09 -4.39 1.53
N ILE A 7 -19.00 -4.87 0.67
CA ILE A 7 -18.85 -4.75 -0.78
C ILE A 7 -18.79 -3.27 -1.19
N ALA A 8 -19.71 -2.45 -0.68
CA ALA A 8 -19.73 -1.03 -0.96
C ALA A 8 -18.43 -0.34 -0.55
N ARG A 9 -17.91 -0.70 0.63
CA ARG A 9 -16.62 -0.19 1.11
C ARG A 9 -15.45 -0.61 0.23
N TYR A 10 -15.40 -1.86 -0.17
CA TYR A 10 -14.37 -2.36 -1.08
C TYR A 10 -14.46 -1.70 -2.46
N ASN A 11 -15.66 -1.47 -2.95
CA ASN A 11 -15.85 -0.78 -4.21
C ASN A 11 -15.36 0.67 -4.15
N ALA A 12 -15.56 1.37 -3.04
CA ALA A 12 -15.01 2.69 -2.82
C ALA A 12 -13.48 2.66 -2.82
N LEU A 13 -12.87 1.70 -2.11
CA LEU A 13 -11.42 1.51 -2.09
C LEU A 13 -10.87 1.08 -3.47
N SER A 14 -11.65 0.34 -4.24
CA SER A 14 -11.22 -0.11 -5.56
C SER A 14 -11.21 0.99 -6.62
N ALA A 15 -11.75 2.16 -6.32
CA ALA A 15 -11.64 3.33 -7.18
C ALA A 15 -10.23 3.95 -7.16
N ALA A 16 -9.38 3.54 -6.23
CA ALA A 16 -7.96 3.89 -6.27
C ALA A 16 -7.32 3.24 -7.50
N THR A 17 -6.73 4.06 -8.37
CA THR A 17 -6.16 3.61 -9.64
C THR A 17 -4.72 3.14 -9.51
N ALA A 18 -4.05 3.53 -8.43
CA ALA A 18 -2.65 3.20 -8.20
C ALA A 18 -2.38 2.92 -6.73
N TYR A 19 -1.33 2.15 -6.50
CA TYR A 19 -0.80 1.85 -5.17
C TYR A 19 0.65 2.28 -5.10
N ILE A 20 1.04 2.86 -3.97
CA ILE A 20 2.43 3.06 -3.59
C ILE A 20 2.76 2.02 -2.54
N ILE A 21 3.78 1.23 -2.80
CA ILE A 21 4.20 0.14 -1.92
C ILE A 21 5.59 0.44 -1.39
N GLY A 22 5.70 0.54 -0.07
CA GLY A 22 6.97 0.75 0.61
C GLY A 22 7.63 -0.55 1.01
N PHE A 23 8.94 -0.58 1.00
CA PHE A 23 9.70 -1.73 1.46
C PHE A 23 11.11 -1.32 1.90
N VAL A 24 11.75 -2.19 2.66
CA VAL A 24 13.14 -2.00 3.08
C VAL A 24 14.02 -3.01 2.34
N ALA A 25 15.15 -2.53 1.84
CA ALA A 25 16.19 -3.36 1.26
C ALA A 25 17.55 -2.79 1.66
N ASN A 26 18.44 -3.65 2.15
CA ASN A 26 19.78 -3.27 2.59
C ASN A 26 19.81 -2.10 3.60
N GLY A 27 18.85 -2.08 4.54
CA GLY A 27 18.76 -1.03 5.56
C GLY A 27 18.24 0.31 5.05
N LEU A 28 17.78 0.38 3.81
CA LEU A 28 17.24 1.59 3.18
C LEU A 28 15.75 1.43 2.90
N LEU A 29 15.04 2.55 2.99
CA LEU A 29 13.61 2.62 2.71
C LEU A 29 13.39 3.07 1.27
N TYR A 30 12.60 2.31 0.55
CA TYR A 30 12.20 2.58 -0.83
C TYR A 30 10.70 2.56 -0.97
N TYR A 31 10.22 3.16 -2.06
CA TYR A 31 8.87 2.91 -2.52
C TYR A 31 8.86 2.56 -4.00
N THR A 32 7.82 1.88 -4.42
CA THR A 32 7.54 1.60 -5.83
C THR A 32 6.05 1.82 -6.08
N MET A 33 5.68 2.24 -7.27
CA MET A 33 4.28 2.34 -7.67
C MET A 33 3.84 1.07 -8.37
N SER A 34 2.58 0.69 -8.22
CA SER A 34 2.03 -0.50 -8.88
C SER A 34 2.26 -0.49 -10.40
N ALA A 35 2.24 0.69 -11.02
CA ALA A 35 2.57 0.85 -12.44
C ALA A 35 4.04 0.53 -12.77
N HIS A 36 4.94 0.63 -11.79
CA HIS A 36 6.36 0.33 -11.99
C HIS A 36 6.69 -1.15 -11.82
N ILE A 37 5.92 -1.87 -11.01
CA ILE A 37 6.26 -3.25 -10.64
C ILE A 37 5.65 -4.31 -11.53
N ALA A 38 4.64 -3.96 -12.30
CA ALA A 38 3.91 -4.88 -13.16
C ALA A 38 3.47 -6.17 -12.41
N ASP A 39 2.85 -7.10 -13.11
CA ASP A 39 2.37 -8.34 -12.48
C ASP A 39 3.49 -9.31 -12.07
N GLU A 40 4.68 -9.17 -12.63
CA GLU A 40 5.82 -10.06 -12.36
C GLU A 40 6.36 -9.95 -10.92
N PHE A 41 6.26 -8.76 -10.30
CA PHE A 41 6.73 -8.54 -8.94
C PHE A 41 5.62 -8.59 -7.91
N LEU A 42 4.37 -8.44 -8.34
CA LEU A 42 3.25 -8.39 -7.44
C LEU A 42 2.89 -9.80 -6.97
N LYS A 43 3.27 -10.14 -5.77
CA LYS A 43 2.94 -11.42 -5.13
C LYS A 43 1.85 -11.19 -4.10
N PHE A 44 0.86 -12.04 -4.14
CA PHE A 44 -0.27 -11.96 -3.23
C PHE A 44 -0.36 -13.23 -2.40
N ASP A 45 -0.37 -13.05 -1.08
CA ASP A 45 -0.68 -14.14 -0.16
C ASP A 45 -2.17 -14.10 0.19
N HIS A 46 -2.86 -15.17 -0.10
CA HIS A 46 -4.24 -15.34 0.34
C HIS A 46 -4.29 -15.62 1.84
N MET A 47 -5.10 -14.85 2.52
CA MET A 47 -5.40 -15.07 3.94
C MET A 47 -6.89 -15.35 4.07
N ALA A 48 -7.23 -16.49 4.67
CA ALA A 48 -8.61 -16.76 5.02
C ALA A 48 -9.10 -15.75 6.06
N SER A 49 -10.22 -15.10 5.79
CA SER A 49 -10.84 -14.24 6.79
C SER A 49 -11.55 -15.12 7.82
N ALA A 50 -11.25 -14.94 9.09
CA ALA A 50 -11.92 -15.64 10.19
C ALA A 50 -13.39 -15.20 10.34
N ARG A 51 -13.81 -14.12 9.70
CA ARG A 51 -15.17 -13.57 9.79
C ARG A 51 -15.73 -13.26 8.42
N GLY A 52 -16.86 -13.86 8.07
CA GLY A 52 -17.66 -13.49 6.92
C GLY A 52 -17.24 -14.04 5.57
N GLY A 53 -16.29 -14.96 5.48
CA GLY A 53 -15.95 -15.67 4.25
C GLY A 53 -15.24 -14.82 3.18
N TRP A 54 -14.69 -13.68 3.56
CA TRP A 54 -13.91 -12.83 2.65
C TRP A 54 -12.45 -13.23 2.67
N ALA A 55 -11.88 -13.46 1.50
CA ALA A 55 -10.45 -13.60 1.37
C ALA A 55 -9.78 -12.23 1.56
N LYS A 56 -8.85 -12.15 2.49
CA LYS A 56 -7.92 -11.03 2.58
C LYS A 56 -6.67 -11.36 1.80
N ILE A 57 -6.08 -10.37 1.20
CA ILE A 57 -4.82 -10.52 0.49
C ILE A 57 -3.79 -9.57 1.05
N ARG A 58 -2.55 -10.02 1.01
CA ARG A 58 -1.42 -9.27 1.46
C ARG A 58 -0.42 -9.16 0.32
N VAL A 59 0.05 -7.95 0.04
CA VAL A 59 1.19 -7.77 -0.86
C VAL A 59 2.45 -8.20 -0.14
N ARG A 60 3.21 -9.09 -0.76
CA ARG A 60 4.53 -9.49 -0.27
C ARG A 60 5.55 -9.40 -1.38
N LEU A 61 6.65 -8.74 -1.06
CA LEU A 61 7.84 -8.71 -1.91
C LEU A 61 8.90 -9.60 -1.26
N SER A 62 9.37 -10.60 -1.98
CA SER A 62 10.49 -11.42 -1.52
C SER A 62 11.75 -10.57 -1.43
N SER A 63 12.75 -11.03 -0.67
CA SER A 63 14.05 -10.36 -0.60
C SER A 63 14.68 -10.22 -2.00
N ALA A 64 14.54 -11.24 -2.84
CA ALA A 64 15.04 -11.21 -4.22
C ALA A 64 14.30 -10.17 -5.07
N ASP A 65 12.97 -10.09 -4.95
CA ASP A 65 12.16 -9.11 -5.68
C ASP A 65 12.49 -7.67 -5.26
N ARG A 66 12.68 -7.42 -3.98
CA ARG A 66 13.08 -6.09 -3.48
C ARG A 66 14.42 -5.65 -4.06
N LYS A 67 15.40 -6.55 -4.05
CA LYS A 67 16.72 -6.29 -4.66
C LYS A 67 16.62 -6.05 -6.16
N ALA A 68 15.81 -6.83 -6.85
CA ALA A 68 15.59 -6.68 -8.28
C ALA A 68 14.91 -5.35 -8.63
N LEU A 69 13.92 -4.93 -7.85
CA LEU A 69 13.26 -3.63 -8.03
C LEU A 69 14.23 -2.46 -7.88
N VAL A 70 15.12 -2.54 -6.90
CA VAL A 70 16.17 -1.52 -6.72
C VAL A 70 17.16 -1.55 -7.88
N ALA A 71 17.64 -2.73 -8.26
CA ALA A 71 18.63 -2.88 -9.31
C ALA A 71 18.13 -2.43 -10.68
N CYS A 72 16.85 -2.65 -11.01
CA CYS A 72 16.28 -2.25 -12.30
C CYS A 72 15.71 -0.82 -12.31
N GLY A 73 15.85 -0.06 -11.23
CA GLY A 73 15.41 1.33 -11.16
C GLY A 73 13.91 1.53 -11.00
N LYS A 74 13.17 0.48 -10.63
CA LYS A 74 11.72 0.57 -10.39
C LYS A 74 11.36 0.97 -8.98
N ALA A 75 12.33 1.08 -8.10
CA ALA A 75 12.16 1.56 -6.72
C ALA A 75 12.83 2.91 -6.54
N VAL A 76 12.20 3.77 -5.75
CA VAL A 76 12.70 5.11 -5.44
C VAL A 76 13.19 5.13 -4.01
N LEU A 77 14.42 5.62 -3.80
CA LEU A 77 15.02 5.73 -2.47
C LEU A 77 14.38 6.90 -1.69
N LEU A 78 13.94 6.62 -0.48
CA LEU A 78 13.42 7.63 0.46
C LEU A 78 14.43 8.00 1.53
N GLY A 79 15.24 7.05 1.99
CA GLY A 79 16.23 7.28 3.01
C GLY A 79 16.57 6.02 3.81
N SER A 80 17.00 6.19 5.05
CA SER A 80 17.28 5.08 5.95
C SER A 80 16.00 4.39 6.44
N ALA A 81 16.08 3.09 6.68
CA ALA A 81 14.98 2.34 7.29
C ALA A 81 14.60 2.86 8.70
N GLU A 82 15.50 3.58 9.36
CA GLU A 82 15.22 4.20 10.66
C GLU A 82 14.09 5.22 10.62
N LEU A 83 13.77 5.77 9.44
CA LEU A 83 12.63 6.67 9.26
C LEU A 83 11.28 6.02 9.61
N LEU A 84 11.23 4.68 9.66
CA LEU A 84 10.03 3.94 10.03
C LEU A 84 9.86 3.76 11.55
N PHE A 85 10.82 4.21 12.35
CA PHE A 85 10.77 4.04 13.79
C PHE A 85 10.32 5.34 14.47
N ASP A 86 9.11 5.32 14.99
CA ASP A 86 8.53 6.39 15.79
C ASP A 86 7.74 5.73 16.93
N GLU A 87 7.91 6.22 18.15
CA GLU A 87 7.21 5.67 19.32
C GLU A 87 5.69 5.83 19.25
N LYS A 88 5.20 6.81 18.49
CA LYS A 88 3.77 7.13 18.39
C LYS A 88 3.05 6.36 17.29
N TYR A 89 3.78 5.89 16.28
CA TYR A 89 3.18 5.35 15.06
C TYR A 89 3.79 4.01 14.69
N ASN A 90 2.98 3.15 14.08
CA ASN A 90 3.49 1.91 13.50
C ASN A 90 4.21 2.18 12.17
N LYS A 91 4.84 1.16 11.60
CA LYS A 91 5.59 1.30 10.35
C LYS A 91 4.74 1.77 9.18
N GLY A 92 3.52 1.26 9.08
CA GLY A 92 2.59 1.67 8.03
C GLY A 92 2.22 3.14 8.10
N GLU A 93 1.95 3.64 9.29
CA GLU A 93 1.66 5.05 9.54
C GLU A 93 2.87 5.94 9.28
N CYS A 94 4.06 5.53 9.72
CA CYS A 94 5.30 6.25 9.43
C CYS A 94 5.55 6.34 7.92
N PHE A 95 5.35 5.25 7.22
CA PHE A 95 5.52 5.22 5.78
C PHE A 95 4.51 6.12 5.07
N GLU A 96 3.23 6.06 5.46
CA GLU A 96 2.19 6.93 4.91
C GLU A 96 2.52 8.41 5.11
N ARG A 97 3.00 8.79 6.29
CA ARG A 97 3.45 10.15 6.58
C ARG A 97 4.59 10.58 5.66
N ILE A 98 5.61 9.75 5.52
CA ILE A 98 6.77 10.04 4.67
C ILE A 98 6.34 10.27 3.23
N ILE A 99 5.52 9.38 2.69
CA ILE A 99 5.03 9.49 1.31
C ILE A 99 4.17 10.74 1.13
N THR A 100 3.22 10.99 2.03
CA THR A 100 2.34 12.14 1.93
C THR A 100 3.15 13.44 1.90
N GLU A 101 4.05 13.62 2.85
CA GLU A 101 4.86 14.83 2.95
C GLU A 101 5.86 14.97 1.80
N THR A 102 6.45 13.86 1.34
CA THR A 102 7.44 13.87 0.27
C THR A 102 6.81 14.13 -1.10
N LEU A 103 5.69 13.49 -1.41
CA LEU A 103 5.08 13.55 -2.74
C LEU A 103 4.06 14.67 -2.90
N THR A 104 3.35 15.05 -1.85
CA THR A 104 2.33 16.11 -1.93
C THR A 104 2.79 17.43 -1.34
N GLY A 105 3.80 17.42 -0.48
CA GLY A 105 4.22 18.58 0.30
C GLY A 105 3.25 18.95 1.42
N GLU A 106 2.15 18.24 1.57
CA GLU A 106 1.16 18.48 2.61
C GLU A 106 1.53 17.76 3.90
N LYS A 107 1.17 18.36 5.03
CA LYS A 107 1.37 17.73 6.33
C LYS A 107 0.43 16.55 6.50
N TRP A 108 1.00 15.40 6.82
CA TRP A 108 0.21 14.21 7.15
C TRP A 108 -0.44 14.36 8.54
N VAL A 109 -1.72 14.00 8.63
CA VAL A 109 -2.47 13.94 9.88
C VAL A 109 -3.12 12.57 9.98
N LYS A 110 -2.91 11.89 11.10
CA LYS A 110 -3.47 10.56 11.34
C LYS A 110 -5.00 10.61 11.26
N ASP A 111 -5.58 9.63 10.54
CA ASP A 111 -7.03 9.45 10.40
C ASP A 111 -7.76 10.69 9.82
N SER A 112 -7.05 11.54 9.09
CA SER A 112 -7.65 12.73 8.48
C SER A 112 -8.42 12.44 7.21
N VAL A 113 -8.14 11.32 6.53
CA VAL A 113 -8.81 10.95 5.28
C VAL A 113 -10.17 10.33 5.61
N PRO A 114 -11.26 10.85 5.01
CA PRO A 114 -12.58 10.28 5.22
C PRO A 114 -12.64 8.81 4.79
N PHE A 115 -13.34 8.02 5.57
CA PHE A 115 -13.48 6.58 5.39
C PHE A 115 -13.98 6.16 4.00
N ASN A 116 -14.78 6.98 3.34
CA ASN A 116 -15.36 6.72 2.03
C ASN A 116 -14.54 7.23 0.85
N VAL A 117 -13.35 7.78 1.10
CA VAL A 117 -12.44 8.24 0.05
C VAL A 117 -11.58 7.07 -0.41
N ALA A 118 -11.39 6.93 -1.71
CA ALA A 118 -10.73 5.79 -2.32
C ALA A 118 -9.21 5.74 -2.09
N GLY A 119 -8.55 6.89 -1.99
CA GLY A 119 -7.10 6.95 -1.84
C GLY A 119 -6.67 7.58 -0.53
N ASP A 120 -5.42 7.36 -0.15
CA ASP A 120 -4.77 8.02 0.97
C ASP A 120 -4.28 9.41 0.57
N ILE A 121 -3.87 9.55 -0.69
CA ILE A 121 -3.45 10.83 -1.29
C ILE A 121 -3.96 10.94 -2.72
N THR A 122 -3.92 12.16 -3.24
CA THR A 122 -4.21 12.44 -4.65
C THR A 122 -2.93 12.91 -5.34
N LEU A 123 -2.52 12.24 -6.40
CA LEU A 123 -1.38 12.61 -7.22
C LEU A 123 -1.83 12.79 -8.66
N ASN A 124 -1.56 13.96 -9.25
CA ASN A 124 -1.95 14.28 -10.64
C ASN A 124 -3.41 13.97 -10.96
N GLY A 125 -4.31 14.23 -10.00
CA GLY A 125 -5.74 13.96 -10.14
C GLY A 125 -6.15 12.52 -9.89
N GLU A 126 -5.23 11.64 -9.57
CA GLU A 126 -5.51 10.23 -9.29
C GLU A 126 -5.48 9.92 -7.80
N GLU A 127 -6.44 9.11 -7.36
CA GLU A 127 -6.47 8.58 -6.00
C GLU A 127 -5.46 7.45 -5.85
N VAL A 128 -4.57 7.57 -4.87
CA VAL A 128 -3.49 6.62 -4.65
C VAL A 128 -3.55 6.05 -3.24
N GLN A 129 -3.53 4.74 -3.12
CA GLN A 129 -3.43 4.02 -1.86
C GLN A 129 -1.96 3.81 -1.47
N ILE A 130 -1.65 4.03 -0.21
CA ILE A 130 -0.30 3.84 0.32
C ILE A 130 -0.29 2.59 1.20
N LYS A 131 0.58 1.64 0.88
CA LYS A 131 0.73 0.39 1.62
C LYS A 131 2.21 0.10 1.86
N PHE A 132 2.52 -0.49 3.00
CA PHE A 132 3.85 -1.01 3.29
C PHE A 132 3.90 -2.51 3.02
N ASP A 133 5.05 -3.03 2.58
CA ASP A 133 5.25 -4.45 2.30
C ASP A 133 4.77 -5.32 3.46
N GLY A 134 3.94 -6.30 3.16
CA GLY A 134 3.27 -7.13 4.14
C GLY A 134 1.91 -6.61 4.60
N ALA A 135 1.49 -5.41 4.17
CA ALA A 135 0.18 -4.88 4.51
C ALA A 135 -0.94 -5.62 3.76
N GLU A 136 -2.11 -5.68 4.40
CA GLU A 136 -3.30 -6.25 3.77
C GLU A 136 -3.87 -5.32 2.70
N LEU A 137 -4.15 -5.87 1.54
CA LEU A 137 -4.95 -5.21 0.51
C LEU A 137 -6.37 -5.74 0.61
N THR A 138 -7.30 -4.86 0.90
CA THR A 138 -8.68 -5.22 1.19
C THR A 138 -9.67 -4.61 0.20
N ASN A 139 -9.25 -4.32 -1.03
CA ASN A 139 -10.18 -3.86 -2.05
C ASN A 139 -10.65 -5.01 -2.94
N GLU A 140 -11.87 -4.91 -3.40
CA GLU A 140 -12.53 -5.96 -4.18
C GLU A 140 -11.85 -6.22 -5.52
N LYS A 141 -11.35 -5.20 -6.21
CA LYS A 141 -10.63 -5.39 -7.48
C LYS A 141 -9.41 -6.27 -7.32
N THR A 142 -8.69 -6.10 -6.23
CA THR A 142 -7.51 -6.91 -5.95
C THR A 142 -7.92 -8.34 -5.59
N LEU A 143 -9.01 -8.52 -4.85
CA LEU A 143 -9.57 -9.83 -4.56
C LEU A 143 -10.04 -10.54 -5.84
N MET A 144 -10.69 -9.84 -6.73
CA MET A 144 -11.18 -10.39 -8.00
C MET A 144 -10.07 -10.77 -8.97
N ARG A 145 -8.94 -10.07 -8.96
CA ARG A 145 -7.78 -10.42 -9.79
C ARG A 145 -7.18 -11.76 -9.43
N ILE A 146 -7.38 -12.21 -8.22
CA ILE A 146 -6.76 -13.41 -7.67
C ILE A 146 -7.74 -14.58 -7.69
N ALA A 147 -9.01 -14.28 -7.66
CA ALA A 147 -10.04 -15.28 -7.83
C ALA A 147 -10.17 -15.70 -9.29
#